data_4275ea8f54646ab9f6ccd048603a02f7
#
_entry.id   4275ea8f54646ab9f6ccd048603a02f7
#
_cell.length_a   1.000
_cell.length_b   1.000
_cell.length_c   1.000
_cell.angle_alpha   90.00
_cell.angle_beta   90.00
_cell.angle_gamma   90.00
#
_symmetry.space_group_name_H-M   'P 1'
#
loop_
_entity.id
_entity.type
_entity.pdbx_description
1 polymer ?
#
loop_
_entity_poly.entity_id
_entity_poly.type
_entity_poly.pdbx_seq_one_letter_code
_entity_poly.pdbx_strand_id
1 'polypeptide(L)'
;MPYYYGYGFGIDPLYLLVVLVCTVLGLAAQNYINSTYKTWSKVRSDGDTGATVARRMLDASGCNVVGIKGVAGELTDHYNPQDNNLYLSDANRSGGSVASVAVACHEAGHAAQRQSGYAMMKVRTALVPVVNFTQNTWTIVLLLGLFMNIAGLTTLALIFFSFSVLFQLVTLPVEIDASRRAVAYIEQSGMSSKQVNGAKKVLTAAALTYVAAALTSIIQLLYLMARYSRNSNR
;
A
#
# COMPACT_ATOMS: atom_id res chain seq x y z
N MET A 1 16.19 47.89 23.51
CA MET A 1 14.80 47.45 23.24
C MET A 1 14.82 45.95 22.98
N PRO A 2 14.24 45.11 23.83
CA PRO A 2 14.19 43.69 23.57
C PRO A 2 13.13 43.41 22.51
N TYR A 3 13.55 42.78 21.38
CA TYR A 3 12.61 42.28 20.38
C TYR A 3 11.83 41.12 21.00
N TYR A 4 10.59 41.36 21.31
CA TYR A 4 9.59 40.34 21.62
C TYR A 4 9.37 39.53 20.33
N TYR A 5 10.06 38.40 20.20
CA TYR A 5 9.64 37.37 19.25
C TYR A 5 8.38 36.72 19.81
N GLY A 6 7.22 37.23 19.39
CA GLY A 6 5.95 36.56 19.62
C GLY A 6 6.06 35.16 19.02
N TYR A 7 5.87 34.15 19.85
CA TYR A 7 5.53 32.78 19.38
C TYR A 7 4.16 32.86 18.73
N GLY A 8 4.14 33.36 17.50
CA GLY A 8 2.95 33.23 16.67
C GLY A 8 2.80 31.74 16.34
N PHE A 9 1.66 31.17 16.63
CA PHE A 9 1.17 29.92 16.05
C PHE A 9 0.99 30.09 14.53
N GLY A 10 2.01 30.57 13.84
CA GLY A 10 2.04 30.70 12.40
C GLY A 10 2.21 29.34 11.79
N ILE A 11 1.18 28.86 11.09
CA ILE A 11 1.28 27.66 10.26
C ILE A 11 2.42 27.90 9.26
N ASP A 12 3.44 27.05 9.30
CA ASP A 12 4.60 27.15 8.39
C ASP A 12 4.13 27.00 6.94
N PRO A 13 4.32 28.03 6.07
CA PRO A 13 3.93 27.92 4.67
C PRO A 13 4.53 26.73 3.94
N LEU A 14 5.77 26.34 4.30
CA LEU A 14 6.40 25.15 3.73
C LEU A 14 5.69 23.87 4.16
N TYR A 15 5.20 23.80 5.40
CA TYR A 15 4.39 22.67 5.85
C TYR A 15 3.09 22.54 5.05
N LEU A 16 2.39 23.66 4.83
CA LEU A 16 1.17 23.66 4.01
C LEU A 16 1.45 23.21 2.58
N LEU A 17 2.56 23.65 2.00
CA LEU A 17 2.97 23.18 0.67
C LEU A 17 3.25 21.67 0.66
N VAL A 18 3.97 21.14 1.65
CA VAL A 18 4.21 19.69 1.78
C VAL A 18 2.91 18.92 1.90
N VAL A 19 2.00 19.35 2.77
CA VAL A 19 0.69 18.71 2.94
C VAL A 19 -0.11 18.76 1.64
N LEU A 20 -0.14 19.90 0.95
CA LEU A 20 -0.84 20.05 -0.32
C LEU A 20 -0.29 19.08 -1.38
N VAL A 21 1.03 19.05 -1.57
CA VAL A 21 1.69 18.16 -2.54
C VAL A 21 1.39 16.70 -2.23
N CYS A 22 1.54 16.27 -0.96
CA CYS A 22 1.25 14.90 -0.54
C CYS A 22 -0.22 14.54 -0.76
N THR A 23 -1.15 15.45 -0.45
CA THR A 23 -2.58 15.24 -0.67
C THR A 23 -2.91 15.09 -2.16
N VAL A 24 -2.38 15.98 -3.00
CA VAL A 24 -2.59 15.93 -4.47
C VAL A 24 -2.04 14.61 -5.04
N LEU A 25 -0.84 14.19 -4.65
CA LEU A 25 -0.26 12.91 -5.08
C LEU A 25 -1.12 11.71 -4.68
N GLY A 26 -1.57 11.68 -3.42
CA GLY A 26 -2.45 10.61 -2.92
C GLY A 26 -3.80 10.56 -3.67
N LEU A 27 -4.45 11.72 -3.83
CA LEU A 27 -5.72 11.81 -4.56
C LEU A 27 -5.57 11.46 -6.05
N ALA A 28 -4.48 11.87 -6.69
CA ALA A 28 -4.21 11.52 -8.09
C ALA A 28 -4.05 10.01 -8.26
N ALA A 29 -3.24 9.36 -7.41
CA ALA A 29 -3.07 7.91 -7.42
C ALA A 29 -4.38 7.17 -7.15
N GLN A 30 -5.16 7.60 -6.15
CA GLN A 30 -6.45 7.00 -5.82
C GLN A 30 -7.47 7.16 -6.96
N ASN A 31 -7.55 8.32 -7.57
CA ASN A 31 -8.45 8.55 -8.71
C ASN A 31 -8.03 7.71 -9.93
N TYR A 32 -6.72 7.56 -10.15
CA TYR A 32 -6.22 6.76 -11.26
C TYR A 32 -6.56 5.27 -11.09
N ILE A 33 -6.36 4.68 -9.90
CA ILE A 33 -6.77 3.28 -9.65
C ILE A 33 -8.29 3.11 -9.76
N ASN A 34 -9.09 3.99 -9.17
CA ASN A 34 -10.54 3.89 -9.21
C ASN A 34 -11.08 3.96 -10.64
N SER A 35 -10.58 4.89 -11.46
CA SER A 35 -10.99 5.03 -12.86
C SER A 35 -10.54 3.85 -13.71
N THR A 36 -9.33 3.35 -13.49
CA THR A 36 -8.79 2.18 -14.20
C THR A 36 -9.56 0.92 -13.83
N TYR A 37 -9.79 0.67 -12.55
CA TYR A 37 -10.59 -0.44 -12.05
C TYR A 37 -12.02 -0.39 -12.64
N LYS A 38 -12.70 0.75 -12.57
CA LYS A 38 -14.04 0.96 -13.13
C LYS A 38 -14.10 0.70 -14.65
N THR A 39 -13.05 1.05 -15.38
CA THR A 39 -12.96 0.80 -16.82
C THR A 39 -12.89 -0.69 -17.12
N TRP A 40 -12.01 -1.42 -16.43
CA TRP A 40 -11.76 -2.83 -16.68
C TRP A 40 -12.74 -3.78 -15.96
N SER A 41 -13.52 -3.28 -15.01
CA SER A 41 -14.68 -4.00 -14.43
C SER A 41 -15.81 -4.22 -15.44
N LYS A 42 -15.86 -3.42 -16.52
CA LYS A 42 -16.85 -3.55 -17.61
C LYS A 42 -16.44 -4.52 -18.70
N VAL A 43 -15.18 -4.95 -18.71
CA VAL A 43 -14.64 -5.87 -19.73
C VAL A 43 -14.66 -7.29 -19.17
N ARG A 44 -15.36 -8.20 -19.83
CA ARG A 44 -15.50 -9.60 -19.40
C ARG A 44 -14.19 -10.38 -19.57
N SER A 45 -13.99 -11.38 -18.72
CA SER A 45 -12.86 -12.32 -18.71
C SER A 45 -13.27 -13.71 -19.24
N ASP A 46 -14.00 -13.75 -20.35
CA ASP A 46 -14.37 -15.01 -21.09
C ASP A 46 -15.07 -16.09 -20.22
N GLY A 47 -15.85 -15.67 -19.22
CA GLY A 47 -16.72 -16.54 -18.41
C GLY A 47 -16.15 -17.00 -17.07
N ASP A 48 -14.87 -16.80 -16.80
CA ASP A 48 -14.27 -17.13 -15.51
C ASP A 48 -14.46 -16.01 -14.47
N THR A 49 -14.70 -16.40 -13.21
CA THR A 49 -14.71 -15.46 -12.08
C THR A 49 -13.31 -15.22 -11.54
N GLY A 50 -13.12 -14.12 -10.79
CA GLY A 50 -11.84 -13.89 -10.14
C GLY A 50 -11.44 -15.03 -9.20
N ALA A 51 -12.38 -15.58 -8.42
CA ALA A 51 -12.09 -16.75 -7.57
C ALA A 51 -11.65 -17.99 -8.36
N THR A 52 -12.28 -18.25 -9.50
CA THR A 52 -11.93 -19.41 -10.33
C THR A 52 -10.52 -19.29 -10.89
N VAL A 53 -10.16 -18.10 -11.41
CA VAL A 53 -8.81 -17.87 -11.97
C VAL A 53 -7.75 -17.86 -10.86
N ALA A 54 -8.05 -17.22 -9.71
CA ALA A 54 -7.15 -17.25 -8.57
C ALA A 54 -6.91 -18.67 -8.05
N ARG A 55 -7.94 -19.53 -7.99
CA ARG A 55 -7.79 -20.94 -7.60
C ARG A 55 -6.81 -21.67 -8.51
N ARG A 56 -6.99 -21.53 -9.83
CA ARG A 56 -6.07 -22.14 -10.81
C ARG A 56 -4.63 -21.61 -10.66
N MET A 57 -4.47 -20.32 -10.41
CA MET A 57 -3.13 -19.73 -10.16
C MET A 57 -2.50 -20.28 -8.88
N LEU A 58 -3.27 -20.42 -7.80
CA LEU A 58 -2.82 -21.00 -6.55
C LEU A 58 -2.35 -22.44 -6.76
N ASP A 59 -3.14 -23.26 -7.47
CA ASP A 59 -2.82 -24.66 -7.75
C ASP A 59 -1.55 -24.76 -8.61
N ALA A 60 -1.43 -23.95 -9.65
CA ALA A 60 -0.23 -23.87 -10.49
C ALA A 60 1.03 -23.41 -9.72
N SER A 61 0.84 -22.66 -8.61
CA SER A 61 1.92 -22.18 -7.76
C SER A 61 2.22 -23.09 -6.57
N GLY A 62 1.60 -24.27 -6.48
CA GLY A 62 1.75 -25.20 -5.36
C GLY A 62 1.08 -24.74 -4.06
N CYS A 63 0.12 -23.81 -4.15
CA CYS A 63 -0.61 -23.23 -3.02
C CYS A 63 -1.99 -23.91 -2.81
N ASN A 64 -2.07 -25.23 -2.97
CA ASN A 64 -3.33 -26.00 -2.99
C ASN A 64 -4.14 -25.88 -1.68
N VAL A 65 -3.45 -25.67 -0.56
CA VAL A 65 -4.07 -25.56 0.79
C VAL A 65 -4.59 -24.15 1.10
N VAL A 66 -4.37 -23.18 0.23
CA VAL A 66 -4.86 -21.81 0.41
C VAL A 66 -6.35 -21.75 0.10
N GLY A 67 -7.18 -21.35 1.07
CA GLY A 67 -8.62 -21.16 0.89
C GLY A 67 -8.94 -19.84 0.20
N ILE A 68 -10.15 -19.75 -0.40
CA ILE A 68 -10.71 -18.51 -0.93
C ILE A 68 -12.03 -18.22 -0.23
N LYS A 69 -12.09 -17.08 0.47
CA LYS A 69 -13.23 -16.63 1.26
C LYS A 69 -13.77 -15.29 0.75
N GLY A 70 -15.01 -14.98 1.08
CA GLY A 70 -15.60 -13.66 0.82
C GLY A 70 -15.25 -12.69 1.93
N VAL A 71 -15.13 -11.41 1.58
CA VAL A 71 -15.00 -10.29 2.50
C VAL A 71 -15.93 -9.15 2.10
N ALA A 72 -16.53 -8.47 3.07
CA ALA A 72 -17.40 -7.33 2.81
C ALA A 72 -16.61 -6.09 2.40
N GLY A 73 -17.21 -5.24 1.57
CA GLY A 73 -16.64 -3.98 1.09
C GLY A 73 -16.12 -4.06 -0.35
N GLU A 74 -15.75 -2.91 -0.90
CA GLU A 74 -15.14 -2.79 -2.22
C GLU A 74 -13.63 -2.62 -2.08
N LEU A 75 -12.83 -3.32 -2.90
CA LEU A 75 -11.37 -3.28 -2.88
C LEU A 75 -10.77 -3.58 -1.48
N THR A 76 -11.42 -4.45 -0.73
CA THR A 76 -10.95 -4.97 0.56
C THR A 76 -10.23 -6.30 0.42
N ASP A 77 -9.97 -6.69 -0.82
CA ASP A 77 -9.30 -7.92 -1.18
C ASP A 77 -7.92 -8.01 -0.54
N HIS A 78 -7.57 -9.17 0.02
CA HIS A 78 -6.25 -9.40 0.61
C HIS A 78 -5.96 -10.89 0.81
N TYR A 79 -4.68 -11.24 0.81
CA TYR A 79 -4.19 -12.50 1.31
C TYR A 79 -3.84 -12.37 2.80
N ASN A 80 -4.41 -13.22 3.65
CA ASN A 80 -4.07 -13.28 5.06
C ASN A 80 -3.08 -14.43 5.33
N PRO A 81 -1.82 -14.12 5.66
CA PRO A 81 -0.81 -15.15 5.94
C PRO A 81 -1.02 -15.88 7.28
N GLN A 82 -1.84 -15.36 8.21
CA GLN A 82 -2.07 -16.00 9.50
C GLN A 82 -2.94 -17.24 9.38
N ASP A 83 -4.04 -17.14 8.65
CA ASP A 83 -4.98 -18.24 8.42
C ASP A 83 -4.87 -18.88 7.04
N ASN A 84 -3.91 -18.40 6.22
CA ASN A 84 -3.59 -18.91 4.90
C ASN A 84 -4.78 -18.90 3.92
N ASN A 85 -5.55 -17.80 3.91
CA ASN A 85 -6.69 -17.63 3.01
C ASN A 85 -6.57 -16.36 2.17
N LEU A 86 -7.08 -16.43 0.94
CA LEU A 86 -7.46 -15.26 0.16
C LEU A 86 -8.84 -14.79 0.59
N TYR A 87 -8.97 -13.51 0.85
CA TYR A 87 -10.23 -12.83 1.08
C TYR A 87 -10.53 -11.94 -0.11
N LEU A 88 -11.61 -12.22 -0.81
CA LEU A 88 -12.01 -11.49 -2.01
C LEU A 88 -13.37 -10.82 -1.77
N SER A 89 -13.49 -9.55 -2.14
CA SER A 89 -14.76 -8.84 -2.18
C SER A 89 -15.74 -9.53 -3.15
N ASP A 90 -17.03 -9.41 -2.93
CA ASP A 90 -18.02 -10.10 -3.79
C ASP A 90 -17.87 -9.72 -5.26
N ALA A 91 -17.55 -8.46 -5.55
CA ALA A 91 -17.28 -7.98 -6.90
C ALA A 91 -16.08 -8.68 -7.57
N ASN A 92 -15.04 -9.02 -6.81
CA ASN A 92 -13.85 -9.70 -7.33
C ASN A 92 -13.92 -11.21 -7.21
N ARG A 93 -14.63 -11.75 -6.21
CA ARG A 93 -14.80 -13.18 -6.02
C ARG A 93 -15.70 -13.79 -7.09
N SER A 94 -16.90 -13.24 -7.28
CA SER A 94 -17.94 -13.75 -8.18
C SER A 94 -17.96 -13.01 -9.52
N GLY A 95 -17.26 -11.89 -9.61
CA GLY A 95 -17.17 -11.08 -10.83
C GLY A 95 -16.34 -11.76 -11.91
N GLY A 96 -16.85 -11.69 -13.14
CA GLY A 96 -16.18 -12.22 -14.35
C GLY A 96 -15.60 -11.09 -15.21
N SER A 97 -14.95 -10.10 -14.60
CA SER A 97 -14.30 -9.01 -15.33
C SER A 97 -12.77 -9.12 -15.30
N VAL A 98 -12.13 -8.42 -16.23
CA VAL A 98 -10.66 -8.33 -16.27
C VAL A 98 -10.11 -7.74 -14.96
N ALA A 99 -10.81 -6.74 -14.38
CA ALA A 99 -10.40 -6.15 -13.10
C ALA A 99 -10.53 -7.18 -11.96
N SER A 100 -11.62 -7.94 -11.91
CA SER A 100 -11.84 -8.98 -10.88
C SER A 100 -10.75 -10.06 -10.93
N VAL A 101 -10.42 -10.52 -12.14
CA VAL A 101 -9.33 -11.51 -12.34
C VAL A 101 -7.99 -10.93 -11.94
N ALA A 102 -7.67 -9.68 -12.33
CA ALA A 102 -6.40 -9.04 -12.00
C ALA A 102 -6.20 -8.94 -10.48
N VAL A 103 -7.21 -8.45 -9.75
CA VAL A 103 -7.15 -8.32 -8.28
C VAL A 103 -7.03 -9.70 -7.62
N ALA A 104 -7.88 -10.66 -8.01
CA ALA A 104 -7.85 -11.99 -7.41
C ALA A 104 -6.51 -12.73 -7.65
N CYS A 105 -5.92 -12.59 -8.84
CA CYS A 105 -4.59 -13.12 -9.14
C CYS A 105 -3.48 -12.39 -8.38
N HIS A 106 -3.64 -11.08 -8.11
CA HIS A 106 -2.69 -10.34 -7.27
C HIS A 106 -2.62 -10.93 -5.86
N GLU A 107 -3.76 -11.17 -5.23
CA GLU A 107 -3.82 -11.81 -3.91
C GLU A 107 -3.27 -13.25 -3.93
N ALA A 108 -3.53 -14.00 -5.00
CA ALA A 108 -2.87 -15.30 -5.20
C ALA A 108 -1.35 -15.16 -5.37
N GLY A 109 -0.87 -14.06 -5.95
CA GLY A 109 0.55 -13.70 -6.03
C GLY A 109 1.21 -13.57 -4.67
N HIS A 110 0.54 -12.98 -3.68
CA HIS A 110 1.02 -12.92 -2.29
C HIS A 110 1.12 -14.31 -1.64
N ALA A 111 0.15 -15.19 -1.88
CA ALA A 111 0.23 -16.57 -1.43
C ALA A 111 1.43 -17.30 -2.05
N ALA A 112 1.65 -17.12 -3.36
CA ALA A 112 2.80 -17.68 -4.08
C ALA A 112 4.15 -17.11 -3.58
N GLN A 113 4.21 -15.83 -3.20
CA GLN A 113 5.39 -15.24 -2.54
C GLN A 113 5.72 -15.95 -1.23
N ARG A 114 4.71 -16.18 -0.40
CA ARG A 114 4.91 -16.91 0.86
C ARG A 114 5.39 -18.33 0.61
N GLN A 115 4.76 -19.05 -0.32
CA GLN A 115 5.11 -20.42 -0.67
C GLN A 115 6.56 -20.51 -1.19
N SER A 116 6.98 -19.58 -2.04
CA SER A 116 8.34 -19.53 -2.57
C SER A 116 9.38 -18.99 -1.59
N GLY A 117 8.96 -18.58 -0.39
CA GLY A 117 9.87 -18.02 0.62
C GLY A 117 10.47 -16.66 0.25
N TYR A 118 9.76 -15.83 -0.53
CA TYR A 118 10.22 -14.53 -0.99
C TYR A 118 10.72 -13.65 0.16
N ALA A 119 11.98 -13.24 0.12
CA ALA A 119 12.66 -12.61 1.25
C ALA A 119 11.99 -11.29 1.70
N MET A 120 11.59 -10.42 0.75
CA MET A 120 10.95 -9.15 1.09
C MET A 120 9.58 -9.33 1.76
N MET A 121 8.83 -10.38 1.40
CA MET A 121 7.58 -10.74 2.09
C MET A 121 7.82 -11.15 3.55
N LYS A 122 8.91 -11.87 3.84
CA LYS A 122 9.31 -12.22 5.22
C LYS A 122 9.65 -10.97 6.02
N VAL A 123 10.45 -10.07 5.44
CA VAL A 123 10.82 -8.80 6.07
C VAL A 123 9.58 -7.95 6.34
N ARG A 124 8.68 -7.79 5.34
CA ARG A 124 7.40 -7.08 5.51
C ARG A 124 6.60 -7.65 6.68
N THR A 125 6.43 -8.97 6.72
CA THR A 125 5.64 -9.66 7.78
C THR A 125 6.26 -9.44 9.16
N ALA A 126 7.58 -9.48 9.29
CA ALA A 126 8.28 -9.23 10.55
C ALA A 126 8.15 -7.76 11.03
N LEU A 127 8.03 -6.81 10.09
CA LEU A 127 7.85 -5.39 10.41
C LEU A 127 6.42 -5.03 10.85
N VAL A 128 5.40 -5.80 10.46
CA VAL A 128 3.98 -5.48 10.75
C VAL A 128 3.71 -5.15 12.23
N PRO A 129 4.12 -5.96 13.23
CA PRO A 129 3.81 -5.64 14.64
C PRO A 129 4.49 -4.35 15.10
N VAL A 130 5.72 -4.09 14.67
CA VAL A 130 6.46 -2.86 14.99
C VAL A 130 5.77 -1.65 14.38
N VAL A 131 5.41 -1.75 13.10
CA VAL A 131 4.76 -0.65 12.37
C VAL A 131 3.36 -0.36 12.93
N ASN A 132 2.57 -1.37 13.26
CA ASN A 132 1.27 -1.17 13.89
C ASN A 132 1.38 -0.39 15.21
N PHE A 133 2.35 -0.73 16.05
CA PHE A 133 2.62 0.00 17.29
C PHE A 133 3.06 1.44 17.01
N THR A 134 4.05 1.62 16.15
CA THR A 134 4.64 2.94 15.88
C THR A 134 3.68 3.86 15.16
N GLN A 135 2.88 3.37 14.19
CA GLN A 135 1.90 4.18 13.46
C GLN A 135 0.78 4.70 14.35
N ASN A 136 0.32 3.90 15.31
CA ASN A 136 -0.73 4.33 16.24
C ASN A 136 -0.21 5.32 17.29
N THR A 137 1.09 5.36 17.53
CA THR A 137 1.68 6.08 18.67
C THR A 137 2.44 7.35 18.26
N TRP A 138 3.07 7.38 17.07
CA TRP A 138 4.00 8.47 16.68
C TRP A 138 3.37 9.87 16.72
N THR A 139 2.13 10.02 16.28
CA THR A 139 1.44 11.32 16.27
C THR A 139 1.21 11.84 17.68
N ILE A 140 0.80 10.96 18.59
CA ILE A 140 0.57 11.31 20.00
C ILE A 140 1.91 11.73 20.64
N VAL A 141 2.96 10.96 20.44
CA VAL A 141 4.30 11.25 20.96
C VAL A 141 4.85 12.57 20.39
N LEU A 142 4.61 12.84 19.09
CA LEU A 142 4.99 14.11 18.45
C LEU A 142 4.27 15.29 19.09
N LEU A 143 2.94 15.20 19.24
CA LEU A 143 2.16 16.26 19.85
C LEU A 143 2.59 16.54 21.29
N LEU A 144 2.79 15.50 22.11
CA LEU A 144 3.31 15.64 23.47
C LEU A 144 4.69 16.30 23.49
N GLY A 145 5.59 15.91 22.60
CA GLY A 145 6.91 16.50 22.45
C GLY A 145 6.86 17.99 22.12
N LEU A 146 5.96 18.40 21.24
CA LEU A 146 5.79 19.79 20.84
C LEU A 146 5.12 20.62 21.95
N PHE A 147 4.03 20.16 22.56
CA PHE A 147 3.31 20.88 23.61
C PHE A 147 4.13 21.02 24.90
N MET A 148 4.85 19.98 25.29
CA MET A 148 5.68 19.98 26.49
C MET A 148 7.09 20.53 26.25
N ASN A 149 7.42 20.87 25.00
CA ASN A 149 8.76 21.32 24.58
C ASN A 149 9.87 20.32 24.97
N ILE A 150 9.60 19.01 24.85
CA ILE A 150 10.55 17.94 25.19
C ILE A 150 11.16 17.39 23.90
N ALA A 151 12.39 17.82 23.61
CA ALA A 151 13.14 17.43 22.42
C ALA A 151 13.27 15.91 22.25
N GLY A 152 13.46 15.17 23.33
CA GLY A 152 13.55 13.71 23.31
C GLY A 152 12.28 13.01 22.80
N LEU A 153 11.10 13.52 23.12
CA LEU A 153 9.82 12.99 22.60
C LEU A 153 9.66 13.27 21.10
N THR A 154 10.06 14.44 20.64
CA THR A 154 10.06 14.78 19.23
C THR A 154 10.98 13.84 18.43
N THR A 155 12.20 13.60 18.95
CA THR A 155 13.14 12.63 18.36
C THR A 155 12.53 11.22 18.30
N LEU A 156 11.90 10.76 19.38
CA LEU A 156 11.25 9.45 19.45
C LEU A 156 10.12 9.34 18.42
N ALA A 157 9.31 10.39 18.25
CA ALA A 157 8.26 10.42 17.24
C ALA A 157 8.81 10.31 15.81
N LEU A 158 9.93 10.98 15.51
CA LEU A 158 10.61 10.87 14.21
C LEU A 158 11.15 9.46 13.97
N ILE A 159 11.70 8.81 15.00
CA ILE A 159 12.14 7.42 14.93
C ILE A 159 10.92 6.50 14.62
N PHE A 160 9.80 6.67 15.31
CA PHE A 160 8.59 5.90 15.05
C PHE A 160 8.06 6.13 13.64
N PHE A 161 8.04 7.36 13.16
CA PHE A 161 7.63 7.66 11.79
C PHE A 161 8.58 7.06 10.74
N SER A 162 9.88 6.96 11.04
CA SER A 162 10.86 6.33 10.15
C SER A 162 10.56 4.83 9.92
N PHE A 163 9.97 4.12 10.88
CA PHE A 163 9.50 2.74 10.67
C PHE A 163 8.37 2.67 9.66
N SER A 164 7.48 3.67 9.62
CA SER A 164 6.43 3.74 8.60
C SER A 164 7.02 3.93 7.20
N VAL A 165 8.03 4.80 7.06
CA VAL A 165 8.74 4.99 5.78
C VAL A 165 9.45 3.71 5.36
N LEU A 166 10.17 3.06 6.27
CA LEU A 166 10.83 1.78 6.00
C LEU A 166 9.83 0.71 5.54
N PHE A 167 8.69 0.63 6.19
CA PHE A 167 7.63 -0.32 5.82
C PHE A 167 7.10 -0.07 4.41
N GLN A 168 6.87 1.19 4.02
CA GLN A 168 6.46 1.53 2.65
C GLN A 168 7.51 1.10 1.63
N LEU A 169 8.79 1.34 1.91
CA LEU A 169 9.90 0.94 1.02
C LEU A 169 10.03 -0.59 0.89
N VAL A 170 9.81 -1.34 1.97
CA VAL A 170 9.84 -2.80 1.96
C VAL A 170 8.59 -3.38 1.30
N THR A 171 7.44 -2.73 1.45
CA THR A 171 6.17 -3.17 0.86
C THR A 171 6.17 -3.02 -0.66
N LEU A 172 6.77 -1.96 -1.20
CA LEU A 172 6.78 -1.69 -2.63
C LEU A 172 7.30 -2.84 -3.50
N PRO A 173 8.48 -3.44 -3.26
CA PRO A 173 8.93 -4.61 -4.02
C PRO A 173 8.03 -5.85 -3.84
N VAL A 174 7.37 -6.00 -2.69
CA VAL A 174 6.41 -7.09 -2.46
C VAL A 174 5.20 -6.94 -3.38
N GLU A 175 4.62 -5.75 -3.46
CA GLU A 175 3.46 -5.45 -4.30
C GLU A 175 3.78 -5.56 -5.80
N ILE A 176 4.96 -5.09 -6.20
CA ILE A 176 5.43 -5.21 -7.59
C ILE A 176 5.62 -6.68 -7.98
N ASP A 177 6.22 -7.50 -7.11
CA ASP A 177 6.46 -8.92 -7.41
C ASP A 177 5.14 -9.71 -7.41
N ALA A 178 4.18 -9.44 -6.50
CA ALA A 178 2.85 -10.05 -6.52
C ALA A 178 2.13 -9.75 -7.85
N SER A 179 2.15 -8.47 -8.28
CA SER A 179 1.59 -8.04 -9.56
C SER A 179 2.27 -8.71 -10.76
N ARG A 180 3.59 -8.86 -10.74
CA ARG A 180 4.34 -9.56 -11.81
C ARG A 180 3.94 -11.02 -11.91
N ARG A 181 3.80 -11.72 -10.77
CA ARG A 181 3.34 -13.12 -10.73
C ARG A 181 1.92 -13.24 -11.29
N ALA A 182 1.01 -12.34 -10.90
CA ALA A 182 -0.34 -12.28 -11.43
C ALA A 182 -0.37 -12.10 -12.94
N VAL A 183 0.39 -11.12 -13.47
CA VAL A 183 0.50 -10.86 -14.91
C VAL A 183 1.06 -12.08 -15.64
N ALA A 184 2.16 -12.66 -15.16
CA ALA A 184 2.78 -13.82 -15.79
C ALA A 184 1.83 -15.01 -15.88
N TYR A 185 1.00 -15.23 -14.84
CA TYR A 185 -0.03 -16.26 -14.88
C TYR A 185 -1.14 -15.92 -15.88
N ILE A 186 -1.66 -14.68 -15.86
CA ILE A 186 -2.73 -14.22 -16.74
C ILE A 186 -2.31 -14.33 -18.22
N GLU A 187 -1.05 -14.05 -18.55
CA GLU A 187 -0.50 -14.21 -19.92
C GLU A 187 -0.56 -15.66 -20.41
N GLN A 188 -0.48 -16.63 -19.50
CA GLN A 188 -0.49 -18.06 -19.81
C GLN A 188 -1.89 -18.66 -19.71
N SER A 189 -2.89 -17.92 -19.21
CA SER A 189 -4.24 -18.42 -18.94
C SER A 189 -5.16 -18.50 -20.16
N GLY A 190 -4.69 -18.10 -21.34
CA GLY A 190 -5.48 -18.08 -22.57
C GLY A 190 -6.32 -16.82 -22.78
N MET A 191 -6.23 -15.83 -21.89
CA MET A 191 -6.89 -14.54 -22.06
C MET A 191 -6.34 -13.78 -23.28
N SER A 192 -7.19 -13.02 -23.95
CA SER A 192 -6.79 -12.21 -25.10
C SER A 192 -5.77 -11.13 -24.73
N SER A 193 -4.94 -10.70 -25.70
CA SER A 193 -3.95 -9.64 -25.49
C SER A 193 -4.57 -8.35 -24.95
N LYS A 194 -5.83 -8.05 -25.30
CA LYS A 194 -6.56 -6.88 -24.76
C LYS A 194 -6.84 -7.05 -23.27
N GLN A 195 -7.27 -8.22 -22.84
CA GLN A 195 -7.58 -8.54 -21.44
C GLN A 195 -6.30 -8.55 -20.58
N VAL A 196 -5.23 -9.18 -21.07
CA VAL A 196 -3.91 -9.15 -20.44
C VAL A 196 -3.42 -7.73 -20.24
N ASN A 197 -3.52 -6.87 -21.27
CA ASN A 197 -3.13 -5.46 -21.16
C ASN A 197 -4.02 -4.71 -20.15
N GLY A 198 -5.32 -5.05 -20.08
CA GLY A 198 -6.22 -4.52 -19.07
C GLY A 198 -5.83 -4.89 -17.66
N ALA A 199 -5.51 -6.16 -17.42
CA ALA A 199 -5.02 -6.63 -16.12
C ALA A 199 -3.72 -5.92 -15.72
N LYS A 200 -2.75 -5.77 -16.63
CA LYS A 200 -1.53 -4.99 -16.42
C LYS A 200 -1.83 -3.55 -16.00
N LYS A 201 -2.77 -2.88 -16.66
CA LYS A 201 -3.15 -1.50 -16.32
C LYS A 201 -3.76 -1.40 -14.91
N VAL A 202 -4.64 -2.33 -14.53
CA VAL A 202 -5.23 -2.37 -13.18
C VAL A 202 -4.13 -2.55 -12.14
N LEU A 203 -3.26 -3.53 -12.32
CA LEU A 203 -2.18 -3.84 -11.37
C LEU A 203 -1.12 -2.73 -11.31
N THR A 204 -0.80 -2.09 -12.43
CA THR A 204 0.09 -0.92 -12.44
C THR A 204 -0.53 0.27 -11.70
N ALA A 205 -1.83 0.52 -11.92
CA ALA A 205 -2.53 1.60 -11.21
C ALA A 205 -2.56 1.34 -9.70
N ALA A 206 -2.77 0.08 -9.27
CA ALA A 206 -2.67 -0.30 -7.86
C ALA A 206 -1.24 -0.08 -7.32
N ALA A 207 -0.20 -0.52 -8.02
CA ALA A 207 1.19 -0.33 -7.61
C ALA A 207 1.57 1.15 -7.45
N LEU A 208 1.02 2.05 -8.27
CA LEU A 208 1.26 3.49 -8.16
C LEU A 208 0.71 4.09 -6.86
N THR A 209 -0.29 3.51 -6.22
CA THR A 209 -0.75 3.95 -4.90
C THR A 209 0.32 3.71 -3.82
N TYR A 210 1.03 2.60 -3.90
CA TYR A 210 2.16 2.31 -2.99
C TYR A 210 3.36 3.21 -3.26
N VAL A 211 3.63 3.54 -4.53
CA VAL A 211 4.67 4.52 -4.89
C VAL A 211 4.32 5.89 -4.33
N ALA A 212 3.09 6.34 -4.49
CA ALA A 212 2.62 7.61 -3.94
C ALA A 212 2.73 7.63 -2.40
N ALA A 213 2.32 6.56 -1.72
CA ALA A 213 2.42 6.43 -0.26
C ALA A 213 3.88 6.48 0.21
N ALA A 214 4.80 5.77 -0.45
CA ALA A 214 6.23 5.81 -0.11
C ALA A 214 6.81 7.21 -0.33
N LEU A 215 6.53 7.83 -1.46
CA LEU A 215 7.03 9.17 -1.78
C LEU A 215 6.51 10.23 -0.79
N THR A 216 5.22 10.23 -0.48
CA THR A 216 4.64 11.16 0.48
C THR A 216 5.21 10.97 1.88
N SER A 217 5.41 9.72 2.33
CA SER A 217 6.03 9.41 3.62
C SER A 217 7.49 9.90 3.70
N ILE A 218 8.26 9.74 2.62
CA ILE A 218 9.65 10.24 2.54
C ILE A 218 9.66 11.78 2.60
N ILE A 219 8.82 12.46 1.81
CA ILE A 219 8.74 13.92 1.79
C ILE A 219 8.40 14.46 3.18
N GLN A 220 7.41 13.86 3.86
CA GLN A 220 7.01 14.25 5.21
C GLN A 220 8.13 14.04 6.23
N LEU A 221 8.82 12.89 6.17
CA LEU A 221 9.93 12.61 7.07
C LEU A 221 11.06 13.62 6.89
N LEU A 222 11.47 13.88 5.66
CA LEU A 222 12.54 14.84 5.37
C LEU A 222 12.18 16.25 5.84
N TYR A 223 10.92 16.67 5.64
CA TYR A 223 10.44 17.96 6.16
C TYR A 223 10.53 18.02 7.69
N LEU A 224 10.02 17.00 8.38
CA LEU A 224 10.03 16.97 9.85
C LEU A 224 11.47 16.95 10.41
N MET A 225 12.37 16.18 9.81
CA MET A 225 13.78 16.14 10.20
C MET A 225 14.47 17.49 9.99
N ALA A 226 14.26 18.15 8.84
CA ALA A 226 14.83 19.46 8.56
C ALA A 226 14.33 20.54 9.53
N ARG A 227 13.04 20.47 9.88
CA ARG A 227 12.46 21.41 10.86
C ARG A 227 12.99 21.20 12.26
N TYR A 228 13.12 19.94 12.68
CA TYR A 228 13.67 19.59 13.99
C TYR A 228 15.13 20.02 14.12
N SER A 229 15.96 19.75 13.12
CA SER A 229 17.37 20.13 13.10
C SER A 229 17.57 21.65 13.23
N ARG A 230 16.72 22.45 12.59
CA ARG A 230 16.77 23.93 12.71
C ARG A 230 16.45 24.43 14.12
N ASN A 231 15.55 23.75 14.82
CA ASN A 231 15.17 24.13 16.18
C ASN A 231 16.20 23.69 17.23
N SER A 232 16.92 22.59 16.99
CA SER A 232 17.97 22.07 17.90
C SER A 232 19.24 22.89 17.86
N ASN A 233 19.48 23.66 16.80
CA ASN A 233 20.67 24.51 16.62
C ASN A 233 20.45 25.99 17.06
N ARG A 234 19.32 26.31 17.65
CA ARG A 234 18.98 27.63 18.23
C ARG A 234 18.83 27.54 19.73
#